data_dfeac9c4da73b0bbdf398ee9ba9d607a
#
_entry.id   dfeac9c4da73b0bbdf398ee9ba9d607a
#
_cell.length_a   1.000
_cell.length_b   1.000
_cell.length_c   1.000
_cell.angle_alpha   90.00
_cell.angle_beta   90.00
_cell.angle_gamma   90.00
#
_symmetry.space_group_name_H-M   'P 1'
#
loop_
_entity.id
_entity.type
_entity.pdbx_description
1 polymer ?
#
loop_
_entity_poly.entity_id
_entity_poly.type
_entity_poly.pdbx_seq_one_letter_code
_entity_poly.pdbx_strand_id
1 'polypeptide(L)'
;MSNKRGKVKFNVDKDALKKVNLVAVAYSYIERDWFPTQEAYDAEIEVEDRAAEVVQKLMDLGIPAKGYPGDQYFLTHLLVDKPTLVLNLVDTLRGRDKLQTSVPAALELTNIPYTGAGMEGMVIGNNRNLTKRLLISHDIPTPPFQFIRRVGTQVDQSLGLPLIVKLNESGGSVGIDNKAVKETFEEAQAKVE
;
A
#
# COMPACT_ATOMS: atom_id res chain seq x y z
N MET A 1 25.06 -7.62 -20.40
CA MET A 1 24.50 -8.98 -20.15
C MET A 1 22.98 -8.84 -20.11
N SER A 2 22.29 -9.29 -21.17
CA SER A 2 20.83 -9.19 -21.31
C SER A 2 20.15 -10.21 -20.36
N ASN A 3 19.44 -9.71 -19.36
CA ASN A 3 18.69 -10.52 -18.41
C ASN A 3 17.41 -11.03 -19.09
N LYS A 4 17.47 -12.21 -19.71
CA LYS A 4 16.28 -12.90 -20.23
C LYS A 4 15.43 -13.35 -19.04
N ARG A 5 14.54 -12.48 -18.54
CA ARG A 5 13.45 -12.92 -17.66
C ARG A 5 12.61 -13.92 -18.43
N GLY A 6 12.65 -15.19 -18.02
CA GLY A 6 11.82 -16.23 -18.59
C GLY A 6 10.35 -15.82 -18.47
N LYS A 7 9.58 -15.90 -19.57
CA LYS A 7 8.14 -15.68 -19.54
C LYS A 7 7.51 -16.74 -18.62
N VAL A 8 7.03 -16.34 -17.46
CA VAL A 8 6.22 -17.20 -16.60
C VAL A 8 4.96 -17.56 -17.38
N LYS A 9 4.79 -18.82 -17.72
CA LYS A 9 3.53 -19.30 -18.33
C LYS A 9 2.54 -19.53 -17.21
N PHE A 10 1.56 -18.66 -17.08
CA PHE A 10 0.41 -18.90 -16.22
C PHE A 10 -0.53 -19.88 -16.92
N ASN A 11 -0.91 -20.94 -16.20
CA ASN A 11 -1.97 -21.82 -16.66
C ASN A 11 -3.31 -21.19 -16.23
N VAL A 12 -4.02 -20.59 -17.18
CA VAL A 12 -5.28 -19.90 -16.91
C VAL A 12 -6.42 -20.92 -17.05
N ASP A 13 -7.18 -21.11 -15.99
CA ASP A 13 -8.41 -21.88 -16.01
C ASP A 13 -9.51 -21.11 -16.76
N LYS A 14 -9.71 -21.49 -18.03
CA LYS A 14 -10.68 -20.84 -18.91
C LYS A 14 -12.14 -21.05 -18.46
N ASP A 15 -12.43 -22.12 -17.74
CA ASP A 15 -13.78 -22.37 -17.26
C ASP A 15 -14.08 -21.56 -15.99
N ALA A 16 -13.09 -21.34 -15.16
CA ALA A 16 -13.19 -20.38 -14.05
C ALA A 16 -13.41 -18.95 -14.57
N LEU A 17 -12.72 -18.53 -15.64
CA LEU A 17 -12.92 -17.20 -16.23
C LEU A 17 -14.35 -16.95 -16.73
N LYS A 18 -15.02 -17.97 -17.27
CA LYS A 18 -16.42 -17.85 -17.73
C LYS A 18 -17.40 -17.52 -16.60
N LYS A 19 -17.01 -17.75 -15.34
CA LYS A 19 -17.83 -17.46 -14.16
C LYS A 19 -17.62 -16.03 -13.63
N VAL A 20 -16.65 -15.31 -14.17
CA VAL A 20 -16.36 -13.92 -13.77
C VAL A 20 -17.36 -13.02 -14.50
N ASN A 21 -18.29 -12.43 -13.74
CA ASN A 21 -19.25 -11.47 -14.29
C ASN A 21 -18.63 -10.07 -14.42
N LEU A 22 -17.82 -9.67 -13.43
CA LEU A 22 -17.18 -8.36 -13.35
C LEU A 22 -16.01 -8.42 -12.37
N VAL A 23 -14.89 -7.81 -12.74
CA VAL A 23 -13.78 -7.47 -11.82
C VAL A 23 -13.87 -5.99 -11.49
N ALA A 24 -14.08 -5.67 -10.24
CA ALA A 24 -13.99 -4.28 -9.75
C ALA A 24 -12.52 -3.93 -9.48
N VAL A 25 -11.99 -2.94 -10.15
CA VAL A 25 -10.64 -2.41 -9.89
C VAL A 25 -10.79 -1.22 -8.94
N ALA A 26 -10.58 -1.47 -7.65
CA ALA A 26 -10.62 -0.42 -6.63
C ALA A 26 -9.31 0.37 -6.62
N TYR A 27 -9.37 1.69 -6.60
CA TYR A 27 -8.20 2.55 -6.60
C TYR A 27 -8.40 3.76 -5.69
N SER A 28 -7.31 4.41 -5.26
CA SER A 28 -7.35 5.61 -4.44
C SER A 28 -8.02 6.75 -5.20
N TYR A 29 -9.04 7.38 -4.60
CA TYR A 29 -9.59 8.62 -5.10
C TYR A 29 -8.76 9.78 -4.57
N ILE A 30 -8.36 10.71 -5.43
CA ILE A 30 -7.38 11.75 -5.13
C ILE A 30 -7.95 13.14 -5.35
N GLU A 31 -7.91 13.99 -4.32
CA GLU A 31 -8.22 15.42 -4.40
C GLU A 31 -6.98 16.24 -4.00
N ARG A 32 -6.73 17.33 -4.74
CA ARG A 32 -5.56 18.18 -4.50
C ARG A 32 -5.46 18.71 -3.07
N ASP A 33 -6.57 19.09 -2.48
CA ASP A 33 -6.63 19.72 -1.15
C ASP A 33 -6.28 18.78 0.01
N TRP A 34 -6.16 17.48 -0.26
CA TRP A 34 -5.75 16.50 0.75
C TRP A 34 -4.24 16.41 0.95
N PHE A 35 -3.47 17.06 0.08
CA PHE A 35 -2.02 16.97 0.09
C PHE A 35 -1.37 18.31 0.43
N PRO A 36 -0.40 18.34 1.36
CA PRO A 36 0.22 19.58 1.82
C PRO A 36 1.11 20.24 0.76
N THR A 37 1.63 19.45 -0.19
CA THR A 37 2.52 19.94 -1.24
C THR A 37 2.09 19.46 -2.61
N GLN A 38 2.50 20.19 -3.67
CA GLN A 38 2.27 19.76 -5.05
C GLN A 38 2.98 18.43 -5.35
N GLU A 39 4.21 18.28 -4.87
CA GLU A 39 5.00 17.05 -5.05
C GLU A 39 4.28 15.81 -4.45
N ALA A 40 3.69 15.95 -3.26
CA ALA A 40 2.93 14.87 -2.64
C ALA A 40 1.66 14.52 -3.45
N TYR A 41 1.00 15.51 -4.02
CA TYR A 41 -0.15 15.30 -4.90
C TYR A 41 0.26 14.63 -6.22
N ASP A 42 1.33 15.12 -6.86
CA ASP A 42 1.81 14.59 -8.14
C ASP A 42 2.27 13.13 -8.03
N ALA A 43 2.76 12.73 -6.87
CA ALA A 43 3.14 11.34 -6.61
C ALA A 43 1.94 10.37 -6.58
N GLU A 44 0.75 10.88 -6.30
CA GLU A 44 -0.46 10.07 -6.10
C GLU A 44 -1.45 10.14 -7.27
N ILE A 45 -1.43 11.24 -8.06
CA ILE A 45 -2.48 11.46 -9.08
C ILE A 45 -2.45 10.41 -10.22
N GLU A 46 -1.31 9.79 -10.48
CA GLU A 46 -1.19 8.76 -11.53
C GLU A 46 -1.95 7.45 -11.21
N VAL A 47 -2.49 7.31 -9.99
CA VAL A 47 -3.14 6.07 -9.56
C VAL A 47 -4.41 5.78 -10.36
N GLU A 48 -5.15 6.81 -10.77
CA GLU A 48 -6.35 6.67 -11.60
C GLU A 48 -6.00 6.16 -12.99
N ASP A 49 -4.98 6.73 -13.63
CA ASP A 49 -4.50 6.28 -14.94
C ASP A 49 -4.02 4.83 -14.89
N ARG A 50 -3.28 4.46 -13.85
CA ARG A 50 -2.84 3.06 -13.63
C ARG A 50 -4.02 2.11 -13.46
N ALA A 51 -5.06 2.52 -12.72
CA ALA A 51 -6.27 1.72 -12.58
C ALA A 51 -7.01 1.57 -13.91
N ALA A 52 -7.11 2.64 -14.70
CA ALA A 52 -7.69 2.62 -16.05
C ALA A 52 -6.92 1.68 -16.98
N GLU A 53 -5.58 1.68 -16.94
CA GLU A 53 -4.75 0.74 -17.70
C GLU A 53 -5.01 -0.72 -17.28
N VAL A 54 -5.18 -0.99 -16.00
CA VAL A 54 -5.49 -2.34 -15.50
C VAL A 54 -6.87 -2.79 -15.98
N VAL A 55 -7.89 -1.92 -15.92
CA VAL A 55 -9.22 -2.17 -16.45
C VAL A 55 -9.13 -2.52 -17.93
N GLN A 56 -8.42 -1.70 -18.73
CA GLN A 56 -8.29 -1.94 -20.17
C GLN A 56 -7.60 -3.28 -20.46
N LYS A 57 -6.53 -3.62 -19.75
CA LYS A 57 -5.85 -4.91 -19.94
C LYS A 57 -6.71 -6.11 -19.57
N LEU A 58 -7.55 -6.02 -18.54
CA LEU A 58 -8.52 -7.06 -18.21
C LEU A 58 -9.55 -7.22 -19.34
N MET A 59 -10.08 -6.11 -19.85
CA MET A 59 -11.03 -6.12 -20.96
C MET A 59 -10.41 -6.69 -22.25
N ASP A 60 -9.15 -6.38 -22.55
CA ASP A 60 -8.41 -6.94 -23.69
C ASP A 60 -8.23 -8.47 -23.59
N LEU A 61 -8.19 -8.98 -22.35
CA LEU A 61 -8.19 -10.43 -22.06
C LEU A 61 -9.57 -11.07 -22.08
N GLY A 62 -10.63 -10.29 -22.39
CA GLY A 62 -12.00 -10.75 -22.39
C GLY A 62 -12.64 -10.87 -20.99
N ILE A 63 -12.05 -10.24 -19.98
CA ILE A 63 -12.54 -10.22 -18.60
C ILE A 63 -13.28 -8.90 -18.37
N PRO A 64 -14.60 -8.90 -18.10
CA PRO A 64 -15.32 -7.68 -17.78
C PRO A 64 -14.72 -6.99 -16.55
N ALA A 65 -14.35 -5.72 -16.68
CA ALA A 65 -13.75 -4.95 -15.60
C ALA A 65 -14.24 -3.51 -15.59
N LYS A 66 -14.28 -2.89 -14.40
CA LYS A 66 -14.68 -1.49 -14.20
C LYS A 66 -13.89 -0.90 -13.03
N GLY A 67 -13.50 0.38 -13.14
CA GLY A 67 -12.85 1.15 -12.09
C GLY A 67 -13.83 1.60 -10.99
N TYR A 68 -13.38 1.56 -9.75
CA TYR A 68 -14.14 1.97 -8.56
C TYR A 68 -13.26 2.86 -7.69
N PRO A 69 -13.48 4.19 -7.71
CA PRO A 69 -12.75 5.09 -6.82
C PRO A 69 -13.07 4.81 -5.36
N GLY A 70 -12.06 4.87 -4.50
CA GLY A 70 -12.17 4.72 -3.05
C GLY A 70 -12.78 5.96 -2.40
N ASP A 71 -13.95 6.36 -2.83
CA ASP A 71 -14.73 7.50 -2.34
C ASP A 71 -15.87 7.06 -1.39
N GLN A 72 -16.73 8.00 -1.01
CA GLN A 72 -17.87 7.76 -0.14
C GLN A 72 -18.94 6.84 -0.73
N TYR A 73 -18.95 6.63 -2.05
CA TYR A 73 -19.92 5.79 -2.76
C TYR A 73 -19.38 4.40 -3.10
N PHE A 74 -18.11 4.15 -2.81
CA PHE A 74 -17.39 2.92 -3.14
C PHE A 74 -18.19 1.64 -2.83
N LEU A 75 -18.61 1.49 -1.57
CA LEU A 75 -19.37 0.31 -1.16
C LEU A 75 -20.75 0.21 -1.82
N THR A 76 -21.42 1.35 -1.98
CA THR A 76 -22.74 1.37 -2.64
C THR A 76 -22.64 0.86 -4.07
N HIS A 77 -21.65 1.30 -4.81
CA HIS A 77 -21.41 0.84 -6.18
C HIS A 77 -21.10 -0.66 -6.23
N LEU A 78 -20.28 -1.19 -5.33
CA LEU A 78 -19.98 -2.61 -5.25
C LEU A 78 -21.22 -3.46 -4.93
N LEU A 79 -22.05 -3.00 -3.99
CA LEU A 79 -23.28 -3.71 -3.61
C LEU A 79 -24.34 -3.73 -4.73
N VAL A 80 -24.36 -2.69 -5.57
CA VAL A 80 -25.24 -2.63 -6.75
C VAL A 80 -24.72 -3.52 -7.88
N ASP A 81 -23.44 -3.37 -8.23
CA ASP A 81 -22.85 -4.05 -9.39
C ASP A 81 -22.49 -5.51 -9.11
N LYS A 82 -22.30 -5.89 -7.84
CA LYS A 82 -22.00 -7.26 -7.35
C LYS A 82 -20.89 -7.95 -8.14
N PRO A 83 -19.68 -7.38 -8.17
CA PRO A 83 -18.57 -7.98 -8.90
C PRO A 83 -18.19 -9.34 -8.30
N THR A 84 -17.65 -10.23 -9.13
CA THR A 84 -17.13 -11.53 -8.70
C THR A 84 -15.86 -11.39 -7.85
N LEU A 85 -15.08 -10.33 -8.10
CA LEU A 85 -13.80 -10.08 -7.45
C LEU A 85 -13.55 -8.56 -7.37
N VAL A 86 -12.97 -8.11 -6.27
CA VAL A 86 -12.37 -6.79 -6.17
C VAL A 86 -10.84 -6.91 -6.27
N LEU A 87 -10.25 -6.34 -7.30
CA LEU A 87 -8.82 -6.10 -7.38
C LEU A 87 -8.53 -4.80 -6.62
N ASN A 88 -8.04 -4.94 -5.39
CA ASN A 88 -7.80 -3.81 -4.51
C ASN A 88 -6.42 -3.20 -4.77
N LEU A 89 -6.39 -2.00 -5.35
CA LEU A 89 -5.20 -1.18 -5.60
C LEU A 89 -5.20 0.09 -4.74
N VAL A 90 -6.08 0.18 -3.74
CA VAL A 90 -6.14 1.34 -2.85
C VAL A 90 -4.95 1.33 -1.90
N ASP A 91 -4.12 2.35 -1.94
CA ASP A 91 -2.94 2.55 -1.11
C ASP A 91 -3.03 3.80 -0.22
N THR A 92 -3.96 4.71 -0.52
CA THR A 92 -4.29 5.86 0.34
C THR A 92 -5.79 6.19 0.29
N LEU A 93 -6.32 6.73 1.37
CA LEU A 93 -7.66 7.34 1.40
C LEU A 93 -7.56 8.74 2.00
N ARG A 94 -8.09 9.73 1.27
CA ARG A 94 -8.04 11.14 1.66
C ARG A 94 -6.60 11.60 1.97
N GLY A 95 -5.63 11.18 1.16
CA GLY A 95 -4.22 11.50 1.34
C GLY A 95 -3.58 10.91 2.61
N ARG A 96 -4.17 9.86 3.18
CA ARG A 96 -3.68 9.21 4.41
C ARG A 96 -3.49 7.72 4.21
N ASP A 97 -2.25 7.26 4.16
CA ASP A 97 -1.88 5.85 3.98
C ASP A 97 -2.53 4.94 5.02
N LYS A 98 -2.59 5.37 6.28
CA LYS A 98 -3.18 4.55 7.35
C LYS A 98 -4.67 4.25 7.16
N LEU A 99 -5.40 5.08 6.41
CA LEU A 99 -6.83 4.87 6.15
C LEU A 99 -7.10 3.79 5.11
N GLN A 100 -6.10 3.37 4.32
CA GLN A 100 -6.25 2.26 3.36
C GLN A 100 -6.72 0.96 4.03
N THR A 101 -6.44 0.78 5.32
CA THR A 101 -6.91 -0.39 6.10
C THR A 101 -8.43 -0.47 6.22
N SER A 102 -9.13 0.64 6.02
CA SER A 102 -10.60 0.68 6.03
C SER A 102 -11.21 -0.03 4.84
N VAL A 103 -10.49 -0.13 3.71
CA VAL A 103 -11.00 -0.74 2.48
C VAL A 103 -11.21 -2.24 2.66
N PRO A 104 -10.20 -3.06 3.04
CA PRO A 104 -10.44 -4.49 3.27
C PRO A 104 -11.46 -4.73 4.38
N ALA A 105 -11.48 -3.94 5.47
CA ALA A 105 -12.50 -4.05 6.50
C ALA A 105 -13.92 -3.85 5.96
N ALA A 106 -14.10 -2.88 5.07
CA ALA A 106 -15.38 -2.61 4.43
C ALA A 106 -15.74 -3.71 3.41
N LEU A 107 -14.77 -4.23 2.66
CA LEU A 107 -14.98 -5.33 1.71
C LEU A 107 -15.40 -6.62 2.43
N GLU A 108 -14.87 -6.91 3.60
CA GLU A 108 -15.28 -8.07 4.41
C GLU A 108 -16.79 -8.04 4.75
N LEU A 109 -17.40 -6.85 4.87
CA LEU A 109 -18.85 -6.72 5.07
C LEU A 109 -19.66 -7.06 3.82
N THR A 110 -19.08 -6.99 2.63
CA THR A 110 -19.78 -7.25 1.36
C THR A 110 -19.82 -8.74 0.99
N ASN A 111 -18.99 -9.55 1.61
CA ASN A 111 -18.75 -10.95 1.26
C ASN A 111 -18.25 -11.14 -0.20
N ILE A 112 -17.72 -10.10 -0.82
CA ILE A 112 -17.10 -10.14 -2.15
C ILE A 112 -15.61 -10.46 -1.98
N PRO A 113 -15.07 -11.50 -2.64
CA PRO A 113 -13.65 -11.78 -2.62
C PRO A 113 -12.82 -10.60 -3.11
N TYR A 114 -11.66 -10.37 -2.50
CA TYR A 114 -10.75 -9.27 -2.90
C TYR A 114 -9.30 -9.71 -2.84
N THR A 115 -8.43 -8.99 -3.54
CA THR A 115 -6.98 -9.21 -3.53
C THR A 115 -6.31 -8.36 -2.46
N GLY A 116 -5.17 -8.84 -1.97
CA GLY A 116 -4.37 -8.16 -0.96
C GLY A 116 -4.59 -8.74 0.44
N ALA A 117 -4.01 -8.07 1.43
CA ALA A 117 -4.15 -8.45 2.83
C ALA A 117 -5.50 -8.00 3.40
N GLY A 118 -6.06 -8.79 4.31
CA GLY A 118 -7.20 -8.38 5.13
C GLY A 118 -6.86 -7.23 6.07
N MET A 119 -7.89 -6.70 6.76
CA MET A 119 -7.74 -5.53 7.65
C MET A 119 -6.61 -5.72 8.66
N GLU A 120 -6.53 -6.86 9.33
CA GLU A 120 -5.51 -7.14 10.34
C GLU A 120 -4.10 -7.11 9.74
N GLY A 121 -3.89 -7.79 8.62
CA GLY A 121 -2.61 -7.78 7.91
C GLY A 121 -2.20 -6.40 7.45
N MET A 122 -3.16 -5.58 6.99
CA MET A 122 -2.90 -4.19 6.60
C MET A 122 -2.52 -3.31 7.80
N VAL A 123 -3.19 -3.45 8.95
CA VAL A 123 -2.85 -2.70 10.18
C VAL A 123 -1.43 -3.03 10.63
N ILE A 124 -1.08 -4.31 10.66
CA ILE A 124 0.26 -4.77 11.04
C ILE A 124 1.31 -4.27 10.03
N GLY A 125 1.09 -4.51 8.74
CA GLY A 125 2.05 -4.20 7.69
C GLY A 125 2.33 -2.70 7.51
N ASN A 126 1.33 -1.86 7.78
CA ASN A 126 1.47 -0.41 7.67
C ASN A 126 2.09 0.27 8.91
N ASN A 127 2.34 -0.47 9.98
CA ASN A 127 2.97 0.06 11.19
C ASN A 127 4.28 -0.66 11.49
N ARG A 128 5.42 -0.03 11.11
CA ARG A 128 6.77 -0.63 11.24
C ARG A 128 7.12 -1.01 12.67
N ASN A 129 6.75 -0.18 13.65
CA ASN A 129 6.98 -0.49 15.05
C ASN A 129 6.19 -1.72 15.50
N LEU A 130 4.90 -1.80 15.14
CA LEU A 130 4.05 -2.95 15.45
C LEU A 130 4.59 -4.22 14.81
N THR A 131 4.88 -4.17 13.50
CA THR A 131 5.47 -5.31 12.76
C THR A 131 6.74 -5.82 13.42
N LYS A 132 7.70 -4.93 13.74
CA LYS A 132 8.97 -5.33 14.36
C LYS A 132 8.78 -5.92 15.75
N ARG A 133 7.86 -5.39 16.55
CA ARG A 133 7.55 -5.96 17.86
C ARG A 133 6.94 -7.35 17.75
N LEU A 134 6.04 -7.58 16.78
CA LEU A 134 5.48 -8.90 16.51
C LEU A 134 6.57 -9.88 16.04
N LEU A 135 7.45 -9.46 15.13
CA LEU A 135 8.58 -10.30 14.70
C LEU A 135 9.44 -10.73 15.88
N ILE A 136 9.79 -9.80 16.77
CA ILE A 136 10.58 -10.12 17.97
C ILE A 136 9.84 -11.09 18.89
N SER A 137 8.53 -10.87 19.12
CA SER A 137 7.73 -11.74 20.00
C SER A 137 7.56 -13.17 19.48
N HIS A 138 7.84 -13.39 18.19
CA HIS A 138 7.83 -14.69 17.53
C HIS A 138 9.23 -15.20 17.16
N ASP A 139 10.29 -14.65 17.77
CA ASP A 139 11.68 -15.02 17.53
C ASP A 139 12.11 -14.91 16.05
N ILE A 140 11.44 -14.06 15.27
CA ILE A 140 11.79 -13.79 13.88
C ILE A 140 12.84 -12.69 13.82
N PRO A 141 14.02 -12.95 13.22
CA PRO A 141 15.10 -11.98 13.15
C PRO A 141 14.67 -10.68 12.47
N THR A 142 14.90 -9.56 13.13
CA THR A 142 14.70 -8.21 12.58
C THR A 142 15.84 -7.30 13.03
N PRO A 143 16.30 -6.35 12.19
CA PRO A 143 17.33 -5.42 12.60
C PRO A 143 16.95 -4.66 13.88
N PRO A 144 17.89 -4.35 14.78
CA PRO A 144 17.63 -3.51 15.95
C PRO A 144 16.96 -2.20 15.55
N PHE A 145 16.14 -1.66 16.43
CA PHE A 145 15.42 -0.41 16.13
C PHE A 145 15.03 0.34 17.39
N GLN A 146 14.85 1.65 17.24
CA GLN A 146 14.23 2.53 18.22
C GLN A 146 12.96 3.12 17.61
N PHE A 147 11.87 3.15 18.38
CA PHE A 147 10.65 3.85 17.99
C PHE A 147 10.55 5.19 18.72
N ILE A 148 10.72 6.28 17.99
CA ILE A 148 10.70 7.65 18.51
C ILE A 148 9.32 8.26 18.29
N ARG A 149 8.68 8.72 19.36
CA ARG A 149 7.34 9.32 19.35
C ARG A 149 7.33 10.83 19.63
N ARG A 150 8.42 11.35 20.14
CA ARG A 150 8.51 12.75 20.56
C ARG A 150 9.77 13.39 19.99
N VAL A 151 9.63 14.58 19.46
CA VAL A 151 10.78 15.44 19.10
C VAL A 151 11.68 15.63 20.31
N GLY A 152 12.99 15.72 20.09
CA GLY A 152 13.99 15.82 21.16
C GLY A 152 14.35 14.50 21.84
N THR A 153 13.75 13.37 21.47
CA THR A 153 14.20 12.05 21.93
C THR A 153 15.56 11.72 21.32
N GLN A 154 16.53 11.37 22.17
CA GLN A 154 17.87 11.03 21.71
C GLN A 154 17.89 9.70 20.96
N VAL A 155 18.66 9.65 19.88
CA VAL A 155 18.91 8.42 19.13
C VAL A 155 19.79 7.49 19.97
N ASP A 156 19.34 6.24 20.11
CA ASP A 156 20.03 5.22 20.87
C ASP A 156 21.31 4.78 20.15
N GLN A 157 22.47 5.12 20.72
CA GLN A 157 23.78 4.79 20.15
C GLN A 157 24.08 3.27 20.15
N SER A 158 23.37 2.50 20.96
CA SER A 158 23.53 1.03 20.97
C SER A 158 23.06 0.35 19.69
N LEU A 159 22.30 1.07 18.83
CA LEU A 159 21.87 0.56 17.52
C LEU A 159 23.03 0.39 16.54
N GLY A 160 24.15 1.07 16.76
CA GLY A 160 25.29 1.10 15.83
C GLY A 160 25.01 1.91 14.56
N LEU A 161 26.01 2.03 13.72
CA LEU A 161 25.96 2.74 12.43
C LEU A 161 26.31 1.78 11.29
N PRO A 162 25.79 1.98 10.06
CA PRO A 162 24.90 3.09 9.66
C PRO A 162 23.44 2.88 10.10
N LEU A 163 22.71 3.99 10.25
CA LEU A 163 21.28 4.00 10.60
C LEU A 163 20.42 4.50 9.45
N ILE A 164 19.15 4.06 9.44
CA ILE A 164 18.14 4.62 8.55
C ILE A 164 16.92 5.12 9.36
N VAL A 165 16.58 6.39 9.17
CA VAL A 165 15.40 7.01 9.82
C VAL A 165 14.22 6.94 8.86
N LYS A 166 13.11 6.35 9.33
CA LYS A 166 11.89 6.14 8.53
C LYS A 166 10.65 6.59 9.28
N LEU A 167 9.66 7.09 8.56
CA LEU A 167 8.32 7.29 9.11
C LEU A 167 7.72 5.93 9.51
N ASN A 168 6.99 5.90 10.63
CA ASN A 168 6.41 4.65 11.15
C ASN A 168 5.27 4.11 10.27
N GLU A 169 4.41 5.01 9.75
CA GLU A 169 3.14 4.69 9.10
C GLU A 169 3.04 5.31 7.70
N SER A 170 4.11 5.28 6.91
CA SER A 170 4.10 5.78 5.54
C SER A 170 4.53 4.70 4.56
N GLY A 171 3.82 4.63 3.43
CA GLY A 171 4.15 3.83 2.25
C GLY A 171 5.05 4.59 1.27
N GLY A 172 5.22 4.03 0.04
CA GLY A 172 5.79 4.73 -1.12
C GLY A 172 7.21 5.29 -0.96
N SER A 173 7.97 4.88 0.08
CA SER A 173 9.32 5.41 0.36
C SER A 173 9.37 6.93 0.61
N VAL A 174 8.28 7.56 1.04
CA VAL A 174 8.23 9.00 1.35
C VAL A 174 9.34 9.37 2.32
N GLY A 175 10.14 10.37 1.98
CA GLY A 175 11.29 10.83 2.76
C GLY A 175 12.49 9.87 2.78
N ILE A 176 12.50 8.85 1.93
CA ILE A 176 13.61 7.90 1.74
C ILE A 176 14.27 8.18 0.40
N ASP A 177 15.36 8.90 0.42
CA ASP A 177 16.25 9.17 -0.72
C ASP A 177 17.63 8.50 -0.51
N ASN A 178 18.58 8.81 -1.38
CA ASN A 178 19.96 8.31 -1.27
C ASN A 178 20.67 8.80 0.02
N LYS A 179 20.14 9.83 0.69
CA LYS A 179 20.64 10.37 1.95
C LYS A 179 19.88 9.84 3.18
N ALA A 180 18.99 8.85 2.99
CA ALA A 180 18.22 8.28 4.11
C ALA A 180 19.10 7.47 5.07
N VAL A 181 20.20 6.90 4.56
CA VAL A 181 21.22 6.23 5.38
C VAL A 181 22.05 7.30 6.06
N LYS A 182 22.21 7.19 7.38
CA LYS A 182 22.96 8.09 8.24
C LYS A 182 24.22 7.40 8.74
N GLU A 183 25.35 8.01 8.44
CA GLU A 183 26.66 7.48 8.80
C GLU A 183 27.14 7.96 10.17
N THR A 184 26.45 8.97 10.74
CA THR A 184 26.72 9.49 12.08
C THR A 184 25.45 9.62 12.92
N PHE A 185 25.61 9.64 14.26
CA PHE A 185 24.46 9.83 15.17
C PHE A 185 23.91 11.25 15.12
N GLU A 186 24.76 12.25 14.84
CA GLU A 186 24.35 13.64 14.65
C GLU A 186 23.41 13.79 13.44
N GLU A 187 23.75 13.16 12.32
CA GLU A 187 22.88 13.14 11.13
C GLU A 187 21.56 12.41 11.39
N ALA A 188 21.59 11.30 12.14
CA ALA A 188 20.39 10.57 12.51
C ALA A 188 19.50 11.40 13.46
N GLN A 189 20.12 12.10 14.44
CA GLN A 189 19.43 12.98 15.38
C GLN A 189 18.77 14.16 14.65
N ALA A 190 19.48 14.83 13.77
CA ALA A 190 18.95 15.94 12.97
C ALA A 190 17.77 15.53 12.06
N LYS A 191 17.67 14.25 11.67
CA LYS A 191 16.55 13.74 10.88
C LYS A 191 15.32 13.42 11.74
N VAL A 192 15.50 13.22 13.04
CA VAL A 192 14.42 12.95 14.01
C VAL A 192 13.75 14.24 14.50
N GLU A 193 14.49 15.35 14.49
CA GLU A 193 14.02 16.70 14.86
C GLU A 193 13.20 17.36 13.75
#